data_dd39c5c0b71a61647eac9e5853e138fb
#
_entry.id   dd39c5c0b71a61647eac9e5853e138fb
#
_cell.length_a   1.000
_cell.length_b   1.000
_cell.length_c   1.000
_cell.angle_alpha   90.00
_cell.angle_beta   90.00
_cell.angle_gamma   90.00
#
_symmetry.space_group_name_H-M   'P 1'
#
loop_
_entity.id
_entity.type
_entity.pdbx_description
1 polymer ?
#
loop_
_entity_poly.entity_id
_entity_poly.type
_entity_poly.pdbx_seq_one_letter_code
_entity_poly.pdbx_strand_id
1 'polypeptide(L)'
;MKRLAAAAIASLGTARPGAVQAQPGDHFPSRPLTLWVPWPAGGATDLTMRLLAELAGRQLGQKVLIDNRSGAGGTLVMPILQQAAPDGYTIAQVPQPVFRAPWTQKVTWDPIRDTTPIIQVSGVTFGIVVPAASPLRSLDDLFAWAQTRPGELTVATNGVGTTPHVVMDELFTRRGLAYVHVPYKGTAEQMIAVSSGQVMVGVNSNGFAPFVDSGKLRLLVTFGEQRTRRWPQVPTLKELGHGIVAASPYGLAGPRGLPTPIVQVLHDAFKAAMFDPLHIAELAKYDQELAYLGPEDYGRTMREAYAAEKRTVERLGLAR
;
A
#
# COMPACT_ATOMS: atom_id res chain seq x y z
N MET A 1 15.15 85.39 -39.98
CA MET A 1 14.74 84.18 -40.70
C MET A 1 15.61 83.03 -40.19
N LYS A 2 15.10 82.24 -39.26
CA LYS A 2 15.78 81.05 -38.72
C LYS A 2 14.82 79.85 -38.88
N ARG A 3 15.20 78.85 -39.65
CA ARG A 3 14.45 77.60 -39.87
C ARG A 3 14.75 76.65 -38.68
N LEU A 4 13.71 76.23 -38.00
CA LEU A 4 13.74 75.10 -37.02
C LEU A 4 13.56 73.78 -37.77
N ALA A 5 14.51 72.86 -37.61
CA ALA A 5 14.44 71.49 -38.08
C ALA A 5 13.88 70.62 -36.92
N ALA A 6 12.75 69.94 -37.18
CA ALA A 6 12.18 68.99 -36.28
C ALA A 6 12.84 67.62 -36.48
N ALA A 7 13.43 67.05 -35.40
CA ALA A 7 13.97 65.70 -35.41
C ALA A 7 12.87 64.70 -34.98
N ALA A 8 12.56 63.72 -35.83
CA ALA A 8 11.67 62.63 -35.53
C ALA A 8 12.45 61.52 -34.79
N ILE A 9 12.05 61.22 -33.58
CA ILE A 9 12.57 60.11 -32.80
C ILE A 9 11.75 58.86 -33.15
N ALA A 10 12.38 57.91 -33.84
CA ALA A 10 11.82 56.59 -34.12
C ALA A 10 11.97 55.70 -32.85
N SER A 11 10.85 55.38 -32.23
CA SER A 11 10.80 54.40 -31.12
C SER A 11 10.94 52.97 -31.66
N LEU A 12 12.10 52.36 -31.48
CA LEU A 12 12.27 50.91 -31.66
C LEU A 12 11.52 50.17 -30.57
N GLY A 13 10.39 49.56 -30.94
CA GLY A 13 9.69 48.62 -30.08
C GLY A 13 10.52 47.33 -29.93
N THR A 14 11.03 47.09 -28.76
CA THR A 14 11.65 45.80 -28.39
C THR A 14 10.55 44.75 -28.27
N ALA A 15 10.41 43.90 -29.29
CA ALA A 15 9.62 42.69 -29.21
C ALA A 15 10.24 41.78 -28.17
N ARG A 16 9.56 41.58 -27.02
CA ARG A 16 9.89 40.55 -26.05
C ARG A 16 9.61 39.20 -26.69
N PRO A 17 10.57 38.26 -26.69
CA PRO A 17 10.27 36.89 -27.08
C PRO A 17 9.22 36.35 -26.11
N GLY A 18 8.04 36.01 -26.63
CA GLY A 18 7.01 35.32 -25.88
C GLY A 18 7.61 34.03 -25.36
N ALA A 19 7.63 33.87 -24.04
CA ALA A 19 7.91 32.58 -23.41
C ALA A 19 6.85 31.62 -23.92
N VAL A 20 7.23 30.69 -24.79
CA VAL A 20 6.41 29.52 -25.12
C VAL A 20 6.24 28.75 -23.84
N GLN A 21 5.10 28.92 -23.19
CA GLN A 21 4.67 27.99 -22.14
C GLN A 21 4.45 26.66 -22.84
N ALA A 22 5.39 25.74 -22.67
CA ALA A 22 5.19 24.35 -23.03
C ALA A 22 3.91 23.86 -22.28
N GLN A 23 2.90 23.50 -23.04
CA GLN A 23 1.70 22.90 -22.48
C GLN A 23 2.12 21.57 -21.82
N PRO A 24 1.78 21.34 -20.54
CA PRO A 24 2.02 20.06 -19.91
C PRO A 24 1.15 19.01 -20.62
N GLY A 25 1.74 18.14 -21.41
CA GLY A 25 1.01 17.05 -22.05
C GLY A 25 1.63 16.46 -23.32
N ASP A 26 2.25 17.27 -24.16
CA ASP A 26 2.67 16.80 -25.50
C ASP A 26 3.85 15.80 -25.49
N HIS A 27 4.56 15.63 -24.36
CA HIS A 27 5.70 14.71 -24.23
C HIS A 27 5.81 14.06 -22.83
N PHE A 28 4.71 13.84 -22.11
CA PHE A 28 4.77 13.10 -20.84
C PHE A 28 4.69 11.59 -21.07
N PRO A 29 5.60 10.79 -20.43
CA PRO A 29 6.77 11.21 -19.67
C PRO A 29 8.01 11.43 -20.56
N SER A 30 8.80 12.49 -20.33
CA SER A 30 10.05 12.78 -21.02
C SER A 30 11.32 12.36 -20.28
N ARG A 31 11.16 11.90 -19.02
CA ARG A 31 12.22 11.43 -18.12
C ARG A 31 11.71 10.32 -17.22
N PRO A 32 12.58 9.56 -16.55
CA PRO A 32 12.16 8.56 -15.57
C PRO A 32 11.27 9.14 -14.48
N LEU A 33 10.28 8.34 -14.04
CA LEU A 33 9.42 8.67 -12.91
C LEU A 33 9.73 7.76 -11.71
N THR A 34 9.39 8.20 -10.50
CA THR A 34 9.61 7.46 -9.27
C THR A 34 8.30 6.94 -8.72
N LEU A 35 8.24 5.63 -8.48
CA LEU A 35 7.18 4.96 -7.74
C LEU A 35 7.66 4.67 -6.32
N TRP A 36 7.10 5.38 -5.35
CA TRP A 36 7.38 5.18 -3.94
C TRP A 36 6.62 3.98 -3.41
N VAL A 37 7.36 3.04 -2.82
CA VAL A 37 6.81 1.82 -2.21
C VAL A 37 7.00 1.91 -0.69
N PRO A 38 5.91 1.85 0.12
CA PRO A 38 5.97 2.07 1.57
C PRO A 38 6.52 0.90 2.38
N TRP A 39 7.11 -0.09 1.72
CA TRP A 39 7.61 -1.33 2.30
C TRP A 39 9.09 -1.56 1.98
N PRO A 40 9.82 -2.32 2.81
CA PRO A 40 11.22 -2.66 2.53
C PRO A 40 11.38 -3.45 1.23
N ALA A 41 12.54 -3.31 0.61
CA ALA A 41 12.93 -4.12 -0.53
C ALA A 41 12.93 -5.62 -0.20
N GLY A 42 12.60 -6.46 -1.19
CA GLY A 42 12.59 -7.92 -1.09
C GLY A 42 11.34 -8.53 -0.47
N GLY A 43 10.37 -7.72 0.00
CA GLY A 43 9.05 -8.21 0.41
C GLY A 43 8.13 -8.46 -0.79
N ALA A 44 7.03 -9.21 -0.58
CA ALA A 44 6.08 -9.56 -1.64
C ALA A 44 5.60 -8.34 -2.43
N THR A 45 5.20 -7.27 -1.74
CA THR A 45 4.74 -6.04 -2.39
C THR A 45 5.86 -5.35 -3.18
N ASP A 46 7.09 -5.31 -2.67
CA ASP A 46 8.22 -4.73 -3.40
C ASP A 46 8.50 -5.49 -4.70
N LEU A 47 8.53 -6.82 -4.65
CA LEU A 47 8.82 -7.65 -5.81
C LEU A 47 7.73 -7.53 -6.88
N THR A 48 6.46 -7.57 -6.50
CA THR A 48 5.33 -7.38 -7.43
C THR A 48 5.32 -5.96 -8.02
N MET A 49 5.62 -4.92 -7.21
CA MET A 49 5.68 -3.53 -7.69
C MET A 49 6.88 -3.29 -8.62
N ARG A 50 8.03 -3.94 -8.41
CA ARG A 50 9.19 -3.84 -9.32
C ARG A 50 8.86 -4.38 -10.70
N LEU A 51 8.21 -5.54 -10.77
CA LEU A 51 7.81 -6.10 -12.06
C LEU A 51 6.73 -5.25 -12.72
N LEU A 52 5.73 -4.77 -11.96
CA LEU A 52 4.72 -3.85 -12.47
C LEU A 52 5.35 -2.56 -13.03
N ALA A 53 6.32 -1.97 -12.30
CA ALA A 53 7.03 -0.78 -12.71
C ALA A 53 7.88 -0.99 -13.99
N GLU A 54 8.55 -2.14 -14.10
CA GLU A 54 9.30 -2.50 -15.30
C GLU A 54 8.38 -2.60 -16.53
N LEU A 55 7.27 -3.33 -16.40
CA LEU A 55 6.31 -3.53 -17.49
C LEU A 55 5.62 -2.20 -17.88
N ALA A 56 5.23 -1.38 -16.89
CA ALA A 56 4.66 -0.06 -17.14
C ALA A 56 5.68 0.87 -17.81
N GLY A 57 6.95 0.78 -17.43
CA GLY A 57 8.04 1.54 -18.05
C GLY A 57 8.21 1.25 -19.55
N ARG A 58 7.97 -0.01 -19.97
CA ARG A 58 7.97 -0.39 -21.40
C ARG A 58 6.86 0.32 -22.16
N GLN A 59 5.66 0.44 -21.55
CA GLN A 59 4.53 1.16 -22.14
C GLN A 59 4.75 2.67 -22.21
N LEU A 60 5.37 3.24 -21.17
CA LEU A 60 5.64 4.67 -21.05
C LEU A 60 6.85 5.13 -21.91
N GLY A 61 7.68 4.21 -22.40
CA GLY A 61 8.96 4.56 -23.03
C GLY A 61 9.99 5.20 -22.08
N GLN A 62 9.73 5.18 -20.78
CA GLN A 62 10.57 5.74 -19.72
C GLN A 62 10.64 4.81 -18.54
N LYS A 63 11.77 4.81 -17.81
CA LYS A 63 11.93 3.97 -16.62
C LYS A 63 11.00 4.41 -15.49
N VAL A 64 10.39 3.46 -14.79
CA VAL A 64 9.72 3.67 -13.51
C VAL A 64 10.67 3.15 -12.42
N LEU A 65 11.24 4.06 -11.66
CA LEU A 65 12.20 3.77 -10.61
C LEU A 65 11.47 3.46 -9.31
N ILE A 66 11.80 2.37 -8.64
CA ILE A 66 11.26 2.04 -7.32
C ILE A 66 12.13 2.69 -6.23
N ASP A 67 11.50 3.47 -5.35
CA ASP A 67 12.12 3.95 -4.11
C ASP A 67 11.32 3.42 -2.90
N ASN A 68 12.00 2.71 -1.99
CA ASN A 68 11.38 2.09 -0.83
C ASN A 68 11.45 3.04 0.38
N ARG A 69 10.29 3.41 0.94
CA ARG A 69 10.16 4.24 2.15
C ARG A 69 9.36 3.51 3.23
N SER A 70 9.99 2.55 3.85
CA SER A 70 9.39 1.76 4.91
C SER A 70 9.38 2.48 6.26
N GLY A 71 8.33 2.23 7.04
CA GLY A 71 8.16 2.77 8.40
C GLY A 71 6.78 3.37 8.62
N ALA A 72 6.47 3.69 9.88
CA ALA A 72 5.18 4.23 10.32
C ALA A 72 3.97 3.45 9.76
N GLY A 73 4.05 2.11 9.69
CA GLY A 73 2.99 1.28 9.13
C GLY A 73 2.72 1.50 7.63
N GLY A 74 3.66 2.05 6.88
CA GLY A 74 3.51 2.33 5.44
C GLY A 74 2.98 3.74 5.12
N THR A 75 2.82 4.62 6.11
CA THR A 75 2.23 5.96 5.88
C THR A 75 3.23 7.02 5.42
N LEU A 76 4.53 6.72 5.38
CA LEU A 76 5.58 7.68 4.99
C LEU A 76 5.49 8.16 3.53
N VAL A 77 4.72 7.50 2.69
CA VAL A 77 4.46 7.94 1.31
C VAL A 77 3.58 9.20 1.24
N MET A 78 2.77 9.46 2.26
CA MET A 78 1.84 10.60 2.26
C MET A 78 2.55 11.97 2.34
N PRO A 79 3.51 12.21 3.25
CA PRO A 79 4.30 13.45 3.23
C PRO A 79 5.05 13.66 1.90
N ILE A 80 5.48 12.57 1.24
CA ILE A 80 6.14 12.64 -0.07
C ILE A 80 5.17 13.16 -1.12
N LEU A 81 3.98 12.55 -1.22
CA LEU A 81 2.95 13.00 -2.17
C LEU A 81 2.47 14.43 -1.88
N GLN A 82 2.34 14.81 -0.60
CA GLN A 82 1.92 16.14 -0.20
C GLN A 82 2.89 17.24 -0.67
N GLN A 83 4.18 16.93 -0.75
CA GLN A 83 5.24 17.88 -1.14
C GLN A 83 5.60 17.81 -2.63
N ALA A 84 5.17 16.77 -3.34
CA ALA A 84 5.51 16.57 -4.74
C ALA A 84 4.74 17.50 -5.68
N ALA A 85 5.38 17.89 -6.79
CA ALA A 85 4.71 18.58 -7.87
C ALA A 85 3.69 17.66 -8.59
N PRO A 86 2.53 18.18 -9.01
CA PRO A 86 1.52 17.39 -9.73
C PRO A 86 1.87 17.23 -11.22
N ASP A 87 3.05 16.73 -11.50
CA ASP A 87 3.62 16.60 -12.85
C ASP A 87 3.73 15.15 -13.35
N GLY A 88 3.31 14.18 -12.55
CA GLY A 88 3.29 12.75 -12.88
C GLY A 88 4.61 12.01 -12.65
N TYR A 89 5.69 12.69 -12.26
CA TYR A 89 6.98 12.06 -12.04
C TYR A 89 7.18 11.49 -10.63
N THR A 90 6.27 11.80 -9.71
CA THR A 90 6.21 11.23 -8.36
C THR A 90 4.85 10.58 -8.17
N ILE A 91 4.84 9.26 -8.02
CA ILE A 91 3.65 8.47 -7.68
C ILE A 91 3.98 7.53 -6.52
N ALA A 92 2.97 7.03 -5.83
CA ALA A 92 3.18 6.13 -4.70
C ALA A 92 2.14 5.02 -4.67
N GLN A 93 2.53 3.86 -4.14
CA GLN A 93 1.60 2.85 -3.67
C GLN A 93 0.94 3.34 -2.37
N VAL A 94 -0.39 3.33 -2.33
CA VAL A 94 -1.18 3.77 -1.17
C VAL A 94 -1.74 2.55 -0.44
N PRO A 95 -1.20 2.20 0.75
CA PRO A 95 -1.65 1.06 1.53
C PRO A 95 -2.77 1.44 2.50
N GLN A 96 -3.55 0.45 2.97
CA GLN A 96 -4.69 0.64 3.87
C GLN A 96 -4.41 1.49 5.14
N PRO A 97 -3.25 1.39 5.82
CA PRO A 97 -3.00 2.22 7.01
C PRO A 97 -3.02 3.73 6.77
N VAL A 98 -2.85 4.18 5.52
CA VAL A 98 -2.97 5.59 5.14
C VAL A 98 -4.37 6.13 5.44
N PHE A 99 -5.41 5.32 5.29
CA PHE A 99 -6.80 5.71 5.57
C PHE A 99 -7.14 5.67 7.07
N ARG A 100 -6.38 4.92 7.88
CA ARG A 100 -6.57 4.77 9.33
C ARG A 100 -5.82 5.82 10.13
N ALA A 101 -4.59 6.14 9.74
CA ALA A 101 -3.68 6.98 10.52
C ALA A 101 -4.28 8.33 10.95
N PRO A 102 -5.05 9.09 10.12
CA PRO A 102 -5.63 10.36 10.56
C PRO A 102 -6.60 10.24 11.75
N TRP A 103 -7.15 9.05 11.99
CA TRP A 103 -8.09 8.79 13.09
C TRP A 103 -7.40 8.31 14.37
N THR A 104 -6.18 7.79 14.26
CA THR A 104 -5.43 7.22 15.40
C THR A 104 -4.25 8.07 15.84
N GLN A 105 -3.77 9.00 15.00
CA GLN A 105 -2.61 9.83 15.29
C GLN A 105 -2.70 11.20 14.61
N LYS A 106 -1.96 12.18 15.13
CA LYS A 106 -1.91 13.50 14.53
C LYS A 106 -1.03 13.47 13.27
N VAL A 107 -1.63 13.75 12.12
CA VAL A 107 -0.94 13.86 10.83
C VAL A 107 -1.26 15.20 10.19
N THR A 108 -0.40 15.66 9.26
CA THR A 108 -0.56 16.95 8.54
C THR A 108 -1.24 16.78 7.19
N TRP A 109 -1.48 15.54 6.77
CA TRP A 109 -2.02 15.18 5.49
C TRP A 109 -3.40 14.51 5.61
N ASP A 110 -4.15 14.54 4.51
CA ASP A 110 -5.43 13.87 4.33
C ASP A 110 -5.34 12.99 3.07
N PRO A 111 -5.60 11.68 3.15
CA PRO A 111 -5.40 10.78 2.01
C PRO A 111 -6.34 11.05 0.84
N ILE A 112 -7.48 11.68 1.08
CA ILE A 112 -8.46 11.98 0.04
C ILE A 112 -8.20 13.34 -0.60
N ARG A 113 -7.86 14.34 0.21
CA ARG A 113 -7.58 15.69 -0.25
C ARG A 113 -6.24 15.81 -0.97
N ASP A 114 -5.21 15.12 -0.46
CA ASP A 114 -3.81 15.36 -0.83
C ASP A 114 -3.30 14.38 -1.90
N THR A 115 -4.19 13.51 -2.43
CA THR A 115 -3.84 12.56 -3.49
C THR A 115 -4.76 12.66 -4.71
N THR A 116 -4.24 12.23 -5.85
CA THR A 116 -5.01 11.98 -7.07
C THR A 116 -4.93 10.49 -7.39
N PRO A 117 -6.03 9.73 -7.37
CA PRO A 117 -6.04 8.30 -7.66
C PRO A 117 -5.69 8.04 -9.12
N ILE A 118 -4.88 7.02 -9.38
CA ILE A 118 -4.47 6.60 -10.74
C ILE A 118 -5.09 5.25 -11.09
N ILE A 119 -4.86 4.24 -10.27
CA ILE A 119 -5.33 2.87 -10.53
C ILE A 119 -5.28 2.04 -9.25
N GLN A 120 -6.29 1.21 -8.99
CA GLN A 120 -6.16 0.09 -8.06
C GLN A 120 -5.62 -1.12 -8.80
N VAL A 121 -4.67 -1.81 -8.19
CA VAL A 121 -3.90 -2.89 -8.86
C VAL A 121 -4.25 -4.25 -8.29
N SER A 122 -4.16 -4.39 -6.98
CA SER A 122 -4.28 -5.68 -6.31
C SER A 122 -4.72 -5.48 -4.86
N GLY A 123 -4.74 -6.56 -4.11
CA GLY A 123 -4.97 -6.55 -2.67
C GLY A 123 -4.21 -7.67 -2.00
N VAL A 124 -4.04 -7.56 -0.70
CA VAL A 124 -3.46 -8.62 0.11
C VAL A 124 -4.50 -9.15 1.08
N THR A 125 -4.54 -10.47 1.22
CA THR A 125 -5.22 -11.16 2.31
C THR A 125 -4.22 -11.36 3.44
N PHE A 126 -4.69 -11.34 4.66
CA PHE A 126 -3.86 -11.55 5.83
C PHE A 126 -4.11 -12.95 6.42
N GLY A 127 -3.17 -13.39 7.23
CA GLY A 127 -3.30 -14.66 7.94
C GLY A 127 -2.41 -14.70 9.18
N ILE A 128 -2.70 -15.66 10.04
CA ILE A 128 -1.93 -16.00 11.23
C ILE A 128 -1.10 -17.24 10.92
N VAL A 129 0.20 -17.13 11.05
CA VAL A 129 1.15 -18.23 10.86
C VAL A 129 1.95 -18.50 12.12
N VAL A 130 2.37 -19.74 12.28
CA VAL A 130 3.27 -20.20 13.34
C VAL A 130 4.37 -21.07 12.75
N PRO A 131 5.51 -21.28 13.43
CA PRO A 131 6.49 -22.28 13.02
C PRO A 131 5.80 -23.65 12.83
N ALA A 132 6.19 -24.40 11.79
CA ALA A 132 5.57 -25.71 11.52
C ALA A 132 5.71 -26.68 12.69
N ALA A 133 6.81 -26.57 13.46
CA ALA A 133 7.07 -27.37 14.67
C ALA A 133 6.29 -26.88 15.91
N SER A 134 5.59 -25.72 15.83
CA SER A 134 4.81 -25.19 16.95
C SER A 134 3.72 -26.17 17.40
N PRO A 135 3.46 -26.29 18.71
CA PRO A 135 2.32 -27.03 19.22
C PRO A 135 0.96 -26.38 18.85
N LEU A 136 0.96 -25.11 18.50
CA LEU A 136 -0.25 -24.37 18.08
C LEU A 136 -0.69 -24.85 16.69
N ARG A 137 -1.87 -25.45 16.59
CA ARG A 137 -2.40 -26.02 15.34
C ARG A 137 -3.66 -25.32 14.84
N SER A 138 -4.29 -24.53 15.70
CA SER A 138 -5.53 -23.80 15.43
C SER A 138 -5.51 -22.43 16.10
N LEU A 139 -6.49 -21.59 15.77
CA LEU A 139 -6.71 -20.32 16.46
C LEU A 139 -7.14 -20.54 17.92
N ASP A 140 -7.89 -21.62 18.21
CA ASP A 140 -8.30 -21.96 19.57
C ASP A 140 -7.11 -22.38 20.43
N ASP A 141 -6.13 -23.13 19.89
CA ASP A 141 -4.90 -23.45 20.60
C ASP A 141 -4.13 -22.17 20.99
N LEU A 142 -4.12 -21.19 20.09
CA LEU A 142 -3.45 -19.91 20.33
C LEU A 142 -4.14 -19.14 21.46
N PHE A 143 -5.47 -19.11 21.50
CA PHE A 143 -6.20 -18.49 22.62
C PHE A 143 -6.02 -19.23 23.92
N ALA A 144 -6.11 -20.57 23.93
CA ALA A 144 -5.89 -21.40 25.11
C ALA A 144 -4.47 -21.22 25.67
N TRP A 145 -3.47 -21.12 24.79
CA TRP A 145 -2.08 -20.86 25.19
C TRP A 145 -1.95 -19.49 25.86
N ALA A 146 -2.53 -18.43 25.26
CA ALA A 146 -2.49 -17.07 25.81
C ALA A 146 -3.26 -16.95 27.13
N GLN A 147 -4.33 -17.71 27.30
CA GLN A 147 -5.12 -17.74 28.54
C GLN A 147 -4.34 -18.35 29.74
N THR A 148 -3.56 -19.38 29.45
CA THR A 148 -2.76 -20.06 30.50
C THR A 148 -1.43 -19.37 30.80
N ARG A 149 -0.96 -18.48 29.89
CA ARG A 149 0.31 -17.75 29.98
C ARG A 149 0.14 -16.27 29.54
N PRO A 150 -0.54 -15.48 30.40
CA PRO A 150 -0.84 -14.09 30.05
C PRO A 150 0.43 -13.28 29.79
N GLY A 151 0.50 -12.58 28.65
CA GLY A 151 1.62 -11.71 28.30
C GLY A 151 2.89 -12.42 27.82
N GLU A 152 2.88 -13.74 27.62
CA GLU A 152 4.04 -14.46 27.10
C GLU A 152 3.95 -14.72 25.58
N LEU A 153 2.75 -14.66 24.99
CA LEU A 153 2.57 -14.87 23.55
C LEU A 153 3.16 -13.72 22.76
N THR A 154 4.24 -13.96 22.03
CA THR A 154 4.84 -12.98 21.13
C THR A 154 4.22 -13.04 19.74
N VAL A 155 3.76 -11.89 19.23
CA VAL A 155 3.08 -11.77 17.94
C VAL A 155 3.77 -10.73 17.07
N ALA A 156 4.34 -11.17 15.98
CA ALA A 156 4.97 -10.31 14.99
C ALA A 156 3.95 -9.75 13.99
N THR A 157 4.03 -8.46 13.69
CA THR A 157 3.29 -7.80 12.59
C THR A 157 4.19 -6.87 11.80
N ASN A 158 3.71 -6.32 10.69
CA ASN A 158 4.46 -5.30 9.91
C ASN A 158 4.30 -3.87 10.46
N GLY A 159 4.07 -3.73 11.75
CA GLY A 159 4.11 -2.43 12.43
C GLY A 159 2.83 -2.06 13.16
N VAL A 160 2.97 -1.07 14.01
CA VAL A 160 1.86 -0.51 14.78
C VAL A 160 0.84 0.15 13.85
N GLY A 161 -0.46 -0.07 14.12
CA GLY A 161 -1.56 0.51 13.33
C GLY A 161 -1.79 -0.15 11.96
N THR A 162 -1.03 -1.18 11.60
CA THR A 162 -1.31 -1.98 10.39
C THR A 162 -2.53 -2.90 10.60
N THR A 163 -3.12 -3.36 9.50
CA THR A 163 -4.29 -4.27 9.58
C THR A 163 -4.02 -5.53 10.40
N PRO A 164 -2.86 -6.22 10.27
CA PRO A 164 -2.50 -7.33 11.15
C PRO A 164 -2.52 -6.99 12.64
N HIS A 165 -1.96 -5.83 13.01
CA HIS A 165 -1.94 -5.39 14.40
C HIS A 165 -3.35 -5.14 14.93
N VAL A 166 -4.16 -4.38 14.21
CA VAL A 166 -5.53 -4.03 14.61
C VAL A 166 -6.43 -5.26 14.74
N VAL A 167 -6.32 -6.22 13.83
CA VAL A 167 -7.09 -7.46 13.90
C VAL A 167 -6.68 -8.31 15.11
N MET A 168 -5.37 -8.40 15.39
CA MET A 168 -4.90 -9.11 16.59
C MET A 168 -5.38 -8.44 17.89
N ASP A 169 -5.27 -7.12 17.99
CA ASP A 169 -5.81 -6.36 19.11
C ASP A 169 -7.30 -6.62 19.31
N GLU A 170 -8.08 -6.59 18.24
CA GLU A 170 -9.52 -6.86 18.29
C GLU A 170 -9.83 -8.28 18.76
N LEU A 171 -9.13 -9.30 18.22
CA LEU A 171 -9.32 -10.71 18.58
C LEU A 171 -9.01 -10.97 20.06
N PHE A 172 -7.92 -10.39 20.57
CA PHE A 172 -7.45 -10.60 21.93
C PHE A 172 -8.24 -9.77 22.94
N THR A 173 -8.49 -8.50 22.66
CA THR A 173 -9.28 -7.62 23.55
C THR A 173 -10.70 -8.14 23.77
N ARG A 174 -11.38 -8.64 22.72
CA ARG A 174 -12.72 -9.25 22.85
C ARG A 174 -12.77 -10.45 23.80
N ARG A 175 -11.61 -11.07 24.08
CA ARG A 175 -11.47 -12.23 24.99
C ARG A 175 -10.80 -11.90 26.31
N GLY A 176 -10.42 -10.64 26.54
CA GLY A 176 -9.64 -10.26 27.71
C GLY A 176 -8.26 -10.93 27.78
N LEU A 177 -7.69 -11.29 26.63
CA LEU A 177 -6.38 -11.92 26.51
C LEU A 177 -5.28 -10.89 26.25
N ALA A 178 -4.07 -11.17 26.72
CA ALA A 178 -2.88 -10.36 26.51
C ALA A 178 -1.87 -11.06 25.59
N TYR A 179 -1.14 -10.29 24.82
CA TYR A 179 0.00 -10.75 24.02
C TYR A 179 1.08 -9.64 23.96
N VAL A 180 2.30 -10.01 23.55
CA VAL A 180 3.41 -9.07 23.32
C VAL A 180 3.51 -8.79 21.85
N HIS A 181 3.22 -7.55 21.45
CA HIS A 181 3.36 -7.11 20.07
C HIS A 181 4.84 -6.88 19.72
N VAL A 182 5.30 -7.50 18.63
CA VAL A 182 6.67 -7.35 18.10
C VAL A 182 6.57 -6.76 16.67
N PRO A 183 6.69 -5.43 16.52
CA PRO A 183 6.57 -4.79 15.23
C PRO A 183 7.84 -4.92 14.39
N TYR A 184 7.69 -5.33 13.12
CA TYR A 184 8.72 -5.35 12.09
C TYR A 184 8.46 -4.27 11.03
N LYS A 185 9.49 -3.86 10.29
CA LYS A 185 9.33 -2.89 9.20
C LYS A 185 8.72 -3.51 7.95
N GLY A 186 8.82 -4.84 7.79
CA GLY A 186 8.32 -5.53 6.61
C GLY A 186 8.28 -7.06 6.74
N THR A 187 7.72 -7.69 5.72
CA THR A 187 7.37 -9.11 5.71
C THR A 187 8.59 -10.04 5.75
N ALA A 188 9.65 -9.73 5.00
CA ALA A 188 10.79 -10.64 4.87
C ALA A 188 11.49 -10.90 6.22
N GLU A 189 11.82 -9.84 6.94
CA GLU A 189 12.44 -9.89 8.28
C GLU A 189 11.52 -10.60 9.29
N GLN A 190 10.23 -10.26 9.27
CA GLN A 190 9.22 -10.88 10.13
C GLN A 190 9.13 -12.40 9.89
N MET A 191 9.06 -12.84 8.64
CA MET A 191 8.92 -14.27 8.31
C MET A 191 10.17 -15.08 8.71
N ILE A 192 11.36 -14.50 8.63
CA ILE A 192 12.58 -15.10 9.15
C ILE A 192 12.49 -15.28 10.66
N ALA A 193 12.11 -14.26 11.40
CA ALA A 193 11.98 -14.30 12.86
C ALA A 193 10.93 -15.33 13.32
N VAL A 194 9.80 -15.44 12.64
CA VAL A 194 8.76 -16.42 12.96
C VAL A 194 9.23 -17.83 12.59
N SER A 195 9.79 -18.04 11.40
CA SER A 195 10.23 -19.38 10.95
C SER A 195 11.38 -19.96 11.77
N SER A 196 12.21 -19.10 12.38
CA SER A 196 13.28 -19.51 13.29
C SER A 196 12.79 -19.75 14.74
N GLY A 197 11.52 -19.42 15.05
CA GLY A 197 10.99 -19.51 16.40
C GLY A 197 11.40 -18.37 17.34
N GLN A 198 12.05 -17.33 16.85
CA GLN A 198 12.37 -16.12 17.62
C GLN A 198 11.09 -15.40 18.09
N VAL A 199 10.03 -15.45 17.29
CA VAL A 199 8.69 -14.97 17.62
C VAL A 199 7.71 -16.12 17.39
N MET A 200 6.78 -16.31 18.30
CA MET A 200 5.88 -17.47 18.30
C MET A 200 4.84 -17.45 17.19
N VAL A 201 4.32 -16.26 16.86
CA VAL A 201 3.22 -16.06 15.92
C VAL A 201 3.56 -14.94 14.96
N GLY A 202 3.28 -15.14 13.68
CA GLY A 202 3.33 -14.10 12.67
C GLY A 202 1.93 -13.76 12.18
N VAL A 203 1.62 -12.47 12.09
CA VAL A 203 0.40 -11.99 11.44
C VAL A 203 0.82 -11.05 10.32
N ASN A 204 0.57 -11.46 9.10
CA ASN A 204 1.08 -10.75 7.93
C ASN A 204 0.15 -10.90 6.73
N SER A 205 0.47 -10.16 5.68
CA SER A 205 -0.05 -10.39 4.34
C SER A 205 0.57 -11.64 3.71
N ASN A 206 0.14 -11.97 2.53
CA ASN A 206 0.51 -13.18 1.75
C ASN A 206 2.03 -13.45 1.57
N GLY A 207 2.90 -12.59 2.08
CA GLY A 207 4.35 -12.84 2.09
C GLY A 207 4.78 -14.08 2.88
N PHE A 208 3.91 -14.68 3.67
CA PHE A 208 4.10 -15.98 4.29
C PHE A 208 3.99 -17.15 3.29
N ALA A 209 3.44 -16.94 2.09
CA ALA A 209 3.12 -18.01 1.15
C ALA A 209 4.29 -18.95 0.85
N PRO A 210 5.50 -18.49 0.47
CA PRO A 210 6.63 -19.39 0.22
C PRO A 210 7.06 -20.21 1.44
N PHE A 211 6.85 -19.69 2.65
CA PHE A 211 7.19 -20.37 3.89
C PHE A 211 6.15 -21.44 4.26
N VAL A 212 4.87 -21.19 3.98
CA VAL A 212 3.81 -22.18 4.17
C VAL A 212 3.95 -23.32 3.17
N ASP A 213 4.17 -23.01 1.89
CA ASP A 213 4.34 -24.04 0.85
C ASP A 213 5.58 -24.89 1.04
N SER A 214 6.67 -24.32 1.57
CA SER A 214 7.87 -25.08 1.89
C SER A 214 7.77 -25.84 3.22
N GLY A 215 6.62 -25.78 3.92
CA GLY A 215 6.41 -26.46 5.19
C GLY A 215 7.20 -25.88 6.38
N LYS A 216 7.77 -24.69 6.26
CA LYS A 216 8.47 -23.99 7.36
C LYS A 216 7.51 -23.32 8.32
N LEU A 217 6.37 -22.83 7.82
CA LEU A 217 5.30 -22.24 8.62
C LEU A 217 4.00 -23.02 8.42
N ARG A 218 3.14 -22.97 9.42
CA ARG A 218 1.74 -23.40 9.35
C ARG A 218 0.84 -22.19 9.35
N LEU A 219 -0.07 -22.12 8.38
CA LEU A 219 -1.13 -21.12 8.31
C LEU A 219 -2.32 -21.62 9.12
N LEU A 220 -2.71 -20.90 10.17
CA LEU A 220 -3.81 -21.28 11.08
C LEU A 220 -5.16 -20.77 10.59
N VAL A 221 -5.20 -19.54 10.07
CA VAL A 221 -6.44 -18.86 9.69
C VAL A 221 -6.12 -17.73 8.72
N THR A 222 -7.04 -17.40 7.82
CA THR A 222 -6.98 -16.23 6.93
C THR A 222 -8.05 -15.20 7.31
N PHE A 223 -7.89 -13.95 6.84
CA PHE A 223 -8.80 -12.84 7.17
C PHE A 223 -9.76 -12.50 6.01
N GLY A 224 -9.73 -13.28 4.94
CA GLY A 224 -10.58 -13.07 3.77
C GLY A 224 -12.06 -13.35 4.03
N GLU A 225 -12.92 -12.87 3.13
CA GLU A 225 -14.35 -13.16 3.11
C GLU A 225 -14.61 -14.67 2.86
N GLN A 226 -13.74 -15.27 2.06
CA GLN A 226 -13.75 -16.69 1.70
C GLN A 226 -12.34 -17.26 1.87
N ARG A 227 -12.25 -18.60 1.93
CA ARG A 227 -10.97 -19.31 1.92
C ARG A 227 -10.19 -19.01 0.65
N THR A 228 -8.87 -18.97 0.75
CA THR A 228 -8.01 -18.80 -0.42
C THR A 228 -8.04 -20.09 -1.29
N ARG A 229 -7.85 -19.90 -2.59
CA ARG A 229 -7.76 -21.06 -3.52
C ARG A 229 -6.51 -21.90 -3.27
N ARG A 230 -5.46 -21.26 -2.79
CA ARG A 230 -4.17 -21.88 -2.54
C ARG A 230 -4.19 -22.82 -1.33
N TRP A 231 -4.91 -22.45 -0.27
CA TRP A 231 -5.04 -23.23 0.97
C TRP A 231 -6.52 -23.43 1.35
N PRO A 232 -7.29 -24.20 0.56
CA PRO A 232 -8.74 -24.32 0.75
C PRO A 232 -9.10 -25.01 2.09
N GLN A 233 -8.14 -25.72 2.71
CA GLN A 233 -8.31 -26.35 4.03
C GLN A 233 -8.20 -25.35 5.19
N VAL A 234 -7.63 -24.15 4.96
CA VAL A 234 -7.44 -23.17 6.02
C VAL A 234 -8.71 -22.33 6.16
N PRO A 235 -9.32 -22.28 7.37
CA PRO A 235 -10.53 -21.51 7.59
C PRO A 235 -10.27 -19.99 7.57
N THR A 236 -11.33 -19.21 7.42
CA THR A 236 -11.29 -17.76 7.64
C THR A 236 -11.74 -17.40 9.05
N LEU A 237 -11.37 -16.19 9.53
CA LEU A 237 -11.88 -15.65 10.81
C LEU A 237 -13.42 -15.58 10.82
N LYS A 238 -14.03 -15.30 9.65
CA LYS A 238 -15.47 -15.25 9.48
C LYS A 238 -16.10 -16.63 9.69
N GLU A 239 -15.56 -17.67 9.07
CA GLU A 239 -16.03 -19.06 9.24
C GLU A 239 -15.91 -19.56 10.68
N LEU A 240 -14.88 -19.11 11.40
CA LEU A 240 -14.70 -19.41 12.83
C LEU A 240 -15.58 -18.56 13.77
N GLY A 241 -16.52 -17.78 13.21
CA GLY A 241 -17.50 -17.02 14.00
C GLY A 241 -17.00 -15.70 14.59
N HIS A 242 -15.78 -15.23 14.22
CA HIS A 242 -15.26 -13.97 14.77
C HIS A 242 -15.87 -12.73 14.13
N GLY A 243 -16.53 -12.85 12.97
CA GLY A 243 -17.15 -11.72 12.27
C GLY A 243 -16.15 -10.68 11.75
N ILE A 244 -14.87 -11.06 11.63
CA ILE A 244 -13.81 -10.19 11.13
C ILE A 244 -13.47 -10.60 9.71
N VAL A 245 -13.54 -9.64 8.80
CA VAL A 245 -13.03 -9.74 7.44
C VAL A 245 -12.08 -8.56 7.23
N ALA A 246 -10.87 -8.85 6.82
CA ALA A 246 -9.86 -7.83 6.58
C ALA A 246 -9.04 -8.16 5.34
N ALA A 247 -9.15 -7.29 4.34
CA ALA A 247 -8.31 -7.26 3.16
C ALA A 247 -7.64 -5.90 3.09
N SER A 248 -6.58 -5.79 2.32
CA SER A 248 -5.91 -4.53 2.08
C SER A 248 -5.72 -4.34 0.58
N PRO A 249 -6.75 -3.85 -0.11
CA PRO A 249 -6.58 -3.42 -1.48
C PRO A 249 -5.57 -2.28 -1.53
N TYR A 250 -4.79 -2.23 -2.59
CA TYR A 250 -3.84 -1.15 -2.81
C TYR A 250 -3.80 -0.74 -4.28
N GLY A 251 -3.47 0.51 -4.48
CA GLY A 251 -3.33 1.10 -5.80
C GLY A 251 -2.25 2.16 -5.81
N LEU A 252 -2.18 2.87 -6.92
CA LEU A 252 -1.23 3.94 -7.16
C LEU A 252 -1.97 5.28 -7.16
N ALA A 253 -1.38 6.26 -6.52
CA ALA A 253 -1.84 7.65 -6.54
C ALA A 253 -0.66 8.60 -6.77
N GLY A 254 -0.96 9.74 -7.33
CA GLY A 254 -0.04 10.88 -7.42
C GLY A 254 -0.41 11.97 -6.42
N PRO A 255 0.34 13.08 -6.37
CA PRO A 255 0.01 14.26 -5.58
C PRO A 255 -1.31 14.89 -6.02
N ARG A 256 -1.90 15.67 -5.12
CA ARG A 256 -3.15 16.40 -5.39
C ARG A 256 -3.03 17.25 -6.66
N GLY A 257 -4.09 17.20 -7.49
CA GLY A 257 -4.20 18.07 -8.67
C GLY A 257 -3.40 17.59 -9.88
N LEU A 258 -3.07 16.30 -9.93
CA LEU A 258 -2.45 15.70 -11.12
C LEU A 258 -3.38 15.89 -12.32
N PRO A 259 -2.90 16.46 -13.46
CA PRO A 259 -3.72 16.72 -14.64
C PRO A 259 -4.33 15.42 -15.21
N THR A 260 -5.59 15.47 -15.62
CA THR A 260 -6.31 14.31 -16.18
C THR A 260 -5.57 13.62 -17.33
N PRO A 261 -4.94 14.32 -18.28
CA PRO A 261 -4.18 13.64 -19.34
C PRO A 261 -3.00 12.83 -18.80
N ILE A 262 -2.31 13.32 -17.75
CA ILE A 262 -1.22 12.60 -17.09
C ILE A 262 -1.75 11.38 -16.35
N VAL A 263 -2.87 11.52 -15.63
CA VAL A 263 -3.55 10.39 -14.97
C VAL A 263 -3.88 9.31 -16.00
N GLN A 264 -4.41 9.68 -17.16
CA GLN A 264 -4.79 8.73 -18.21
C GLN A 264 -3.56 7.98 -18.77
N VAL A 265 -2.47 8.68 -19.07
CA VAL A 265 -1.23 8.05 -19.56
C VAL A 265 -0.68 7.06 -18.52
N LEU A 266 -0.62 7.45 -17.25
CA LEU A 266 -0.17 6.58 -16.18
C LEU A 266 -1.11 5.38 -15.99
N HIS A 267 -2.43 5.64 -15.90
CA HIS A 267 -3.44 4.60 -15.79
C HIS A 267 -3.30 3.54 -16.89
N ASP A 268 -3.22 3.96 -18.16
CA ASP A 268 -3.19 3.03 -19.29
C ASP A 268 -1.92 2.19 -19.31
N ALA A 269 -0.78 2.79 -18.97
CA ALA A 269 0.49 2.07 -18.87
C ALA A 269 0.49 1.05 -17.73
N PHE A 270 0.04 1.43 -16.54
CA PHE A 270 -0.05 0.52 -15.40
C PHE A 270 -1.15 -0.53 -15.57
N LYS A 271 -2.26 -0.20 -16.23
CA LYS A 271 -3.30 -1.17 -16.59
C LYS A 271 -2.77 -2.23 -17.55
N ALA A 272 -2.08 -1.84 -18.62
CA ALA A 272 -1.44 -2.80 -19.52
C ALA A 272 -0.45 -3.70 -18.78
N ALA A 273 0.37 -3.12 -17.90
CA ALA A 273 1.35 -3.85 -17.10
C ALA A 273 0.71 -4.83 -16.10
N MET A 274 -0.36 -4.45 -15.42
CA MET A 274 -1.00 -5.31 -14.42
C MET A 274 -1.66 -6.55 -15.04
N PHE A 275 -2.15 -6.45 -16.28
CA PHE A 275 -2.73 -7.59 -17.01
C PHE A 275 -1.70 -8.39 -17.81
N ASP A 276 -0.42 -8.02 -17.75
CA ASP A 276 0.65 -8.83 -18.35
C ASP A 276 0.73 -10.21 -17.64
N PRO A 277 0.83 -11.32 -18.39
CA PRO A 277 0.93 -12.65 -17.80
C PRO A 277 2.09 -12.82 -16.82
N LEU A 278 3.21 -12.10 -17.01
CA LEU A 278 4.33 -12.13 -16.07
C LEU A 278 3.96 -11.52 -14.72
N HIS A 279 3.23 -10.40 -14.72
CA HIS A 279 2.80 -9.76 -13.48
C HIS A 279 1.73 -10.61 -12.76
N ILE A 280 0.79 -11.20 -13.50
CA ILE A 280 -0.19 -12.13 -12.93
C ILE A 280 0.50 -13.33 -12.27
N ALA A 281 1.48 -13.92 -12.95
CA ALA A 281 2.28 -15.02 -12.40
C ALA A 281 3.08 -14.60 -11.16
N GLU A 282 3.60 -13.38 -11.11
CA GLU A 282 4.31 -12.87 -9.92
C GLU A 282 3.37 -12.67 -8.74
N LEU A 283 2.17 -12.08 -8.96
CA LEU A 283 1.14 -11.96 -7.92
C LEU A 283 0.74 -13.34 -7.36
N ALA A 284 0.56 -14.33 -8.22
CA ALA A 284 0.17 -15.69 -7.84
C ALA A 284 1.18 -16.37 -6.89
N LYS A 285 2.48 -16.04 -6.96
CA LYS A 285 3.49 -16.56 -6.01
C LYS A 285 3.16 -16.21 -4.56
N TYR A 286 2.45 -15.12 -4.35
CA TYR A 286 2.08 -14.58 -3.05
C TYR A 286 0.56 -14.67 -2.79
N ASP A 287 -0.17 -15.51 -3.52
CA ASP A 287 -1.63 -15.63 -3.41
C ASP A 287 -2.34 -14.26 -3.50
N GLN A 288 -1.83 -13.37 -4.34
CA GLN A 288 -2.43 -12.09 -4.66
C GLN A 288 -3.19 -12.19 -5.97
N GLU A 289 -4.37 -11.59 -6.02
CA GLU A 289 -5.19 -11.54 -7.22
C GLU A 289 -5.27 -10.11 -7.76
N LEU A 290 -5.55 -9.98 -9.06
CA LEU A 290 -5.84 -8.68 -9.65
C LEU A 290 -7.11 -8.10 -9.04
N ALA A 291 -7.07 -6.80 -8.70
CA ALA A 291 -8.22 -6.07 -8.18
C ALA A 291 -8.32 -4.71 -8.89
N TYR A 292 -8.52 -4.77 -10.20
CA TYR A 292 -8.52 -3.58 -11.05
C TYR A 292 -9.68 -2.64 -10.76
N LEU A 293 -9.36 -1.37 -10.53
CA LEU A 293 -10.29 -0.23 -10.61
C LEU A 293 -9.61 0.92 -11.35
N GLY A 294 -10.35 1.58 -12.24
CA GLY A 294 -9.91 2.82 -12.88
C GLY A 294 -9.89 4.00 -11.91
N PRO A 295 -9.39 5.18 -12.34
CA PRO A 295 -9.15 6.32 -11.44
C PRO A 295 -10.38 6.77 -10.65
N GLU A 296 -11.55 6.84 -11.29
CA GLU A 296 -12.79 7.28 -10.65
C GLU A 296 -13.29 6.29 -9.60
N ASP A 297 -13.37 5.00 -9.96
CA ASP A 297 -13.82 3.94 -9.07
C ASP A 297 -12.85 3.74 -7.92
N TYR A 298 -11.55 3.79 -8.19
CA TYR A 298 -10.53 3.75 -7.14
C TYR A 298 -10.65 4.94 -6.19
N GLY A 299 -10.88 6.15 -6.70
CA GLY A 299 -11.14 7.33 -5.87
C GLY A 299 -12.38 7.19 -4.99
N ARG A 300 -13.44 6.53 -5.49
CA ARG A 300 -14.63 6.20 -4.68
C ARG A 300 -14.27 5.21 -3.58
N THR A 301 -13.58 4.13 -3.90
CA THR A 301 -13.13 3.11 -2.93
C THR A 301 -12.21 3.70 -1.87
N MET A 302 -11.31 4.62 -2.21
CA MET A 302 -10.47 5.32 -1.24
C MET A 302 -11.32 6.10 -0.21
N ARG A 303 -12.36 6.82 -0.65
CA ARG A 303 -13.27 7.55 0.25
C ARG A 303 -14.06 6.61 1.17
N GLU A 304 -14.54 5.50 0.61
CA GLU A 304 -15.24 4.46 1.38
C GLU A 304 -14.34 3.82 2.43
N ALA A 305 -13.09 3.49 2.05
CA ALA A 305 -12.07 2.97 2.95
C ALA A 305 -11.77 3.96 4.09
N TYR A 306 -11.61 5.25 3.78
CA TYR A 306 -11.36 6.29 4.78
C TYR A 306 -12.51 6.41 5.80
N ALA A 307 -13.75 6.38 5.33
CA ALA A 307 -14.92 6.38 6.19
C ALA A 307 -15.09 5.09 7.01
N ALA A 308 -14.75 3.93 6.41
CA ALA A 308 -14.81 2.64 7.10
C ALA A 308 -13.75 2.55 8.22
N GLU A 309 -12.54 3.07 7.97
CA GLU A 309 -11.47 3.10 8.96
C GLU A 309 -11.83 3.99 10.16
N LYS A 310 -12.51 5.11 9.95
CA LYS A 310 -13.04 5.93 11.04
C LYS A 310 -13.93 5.10 11.96
N ARG A 311 -14.94 4.44 11.39
CA ARG A 311 -15.86 3.58 12.17
C ARG A 311 -15.14 2.45 12.91
N THR A 312 -14.12 1.87 12.29
CA THR A 312 -13.31 0.80 12.90
C THR A 312 -12.52 1.32 14.10
N VAL A 313 -11.87 2.47 13.96
CA VAL A 313 -11.09 3.12 15.02
C VAL A 313 -11.99 3.51 16.20
N GLU A 314 -13.17 4.10 15.93
CA GLU A 314 -14.16 4.45 16.94
C GLU A 314 -14.68 3.21 17.69
N ARG A 315 -15.07 2.14 16.96
CA ARG A 315 -15.55 0.88 17.52
C ARG A 315 -14.54 0.18 18.42
N LEU A 316 -13.24 0.27 18.08
CA LEU A 316 -12.16 -0.36 18.84
C LEU A 316 -11.59 0.52 19.96
N GLY A 317 -12.10 1.75 20.13
CA GLY A 317 -11.57 2.68 21.13
C GLY A 317 -10.14 3.14 20.85
N LEU A 318 -9.69 3.08 19.59
CA LEU A 318 -8.36 3.50 19.16
C LEU A 318 -8.30 4.98 18.78
N ALA A 319 -9.46 5.67 18.81
CA ALA A 319 -9.54 7.10 18.57
C ALA A 319 -8.74 7.87 19.62
N ARG A 320 -8.16 9.01 19.20
CA ARG A 320 -7.51 9.97 20.09
C ARG A 320 -8.53 10.73 20.91
#